data_5f2456e05aec11680e8f7841d28cbfbd
#
_entry.id   5f2456e05aec11680e8f7841d28cbfbd
#
_cell.length_a   1.000
_cell.length_b   1.000
_cell.length_c   1.000
_cell.angle_alpha   90.00
_cell.angle_beta   90.00
_cell.angle_gamma   90.00
#
_symmetry.space_group_name_H-M   'P 1'
#
loop_
_entity.id
_entity.type
_entity.pdbx_description
1 polymer ?
#
loop_
_entity_poly.entity_id
_entity_poly.type
_entity_poly.pdbx_seq_one_letter_code
_entity_poly.pdbx_strand_id
1 'polypeptide(L)'
;MIKKIILLVCSLMFLTISANAQGKIVGGKMHETPTWFKQTFYDINEDIEEAMENNKHYMLFMDLEGCPYCTKMLKENFKTDGGNKEFIQKYFDVVNINVKGSIEIAWDEDTTYTEKQLAEKLKIQYSPTILFFNHDKEVVVRVNGYRTPAKFKQILEYVQGKHYDNMTLTQYVNKIADKSLYTLKDNATFKDLKDLSKISTPLAVIFEDGSCTACDFFHDNLLTNKEVQGEFSKYTVVRLDALSDEKIIDVDGNETTPKKWVEKQNLDYRPGMLLFNESKLIATADALLYSFHFKELLRYVSGKHYIKYPDTYLDYLNIRQDELIKEGKVIDISK
;
A
#
# COMPACT_ATOMS: atom_id res chain seq x y z
N MET A 1 -44.06 25.62 53.25
CA MET A 1 -42.69 25.04 53.12
C MET A 1 -42.58 23.97 52.04
N ILE A 2 -43.62 23.32 51.57
CA ILE A 2 -43.61 22.22 50.58
C ILE A 2 -43.38 22.73 49.11
N LYS A 3 -43.78 23.96 48.76
CA LYS A 3 -43.60 24.50 47.41
C LYS A 3 -42.17 24.91 47.05
N LYS A 4 -41.29 25.12 48.03
CA LYS A 4 -39.87 25.46 47.78
C LYS A 4 -38.96 24.23 47.60
N ILE A 5 -39.39 23.06 48.01
CA ILE A 5 -38.62 21.80 47.89
C ILE A 5 -38.79 21.20 46.50
N ILE A 6 -39.95 21.39 45.86
CA ILE A 6 -40.22 20.86 44.51
C ILE A 6 -39.42 21.59 43.40
N LEU A 7 -39.10 22.87 43.58
CA LEU A 7 -38.28 23.63 42.61
C LEU A 7 -36.79 23.28 42.69
N LEU A 8 -36.29 22.72 43.79
CA LEU A 8 -34.87 22.35 43.93
C LEU A 8 -34.58 20.96 43.36
N VAL A 9 -35.56 20.08 43.23
CA VAL A 9 -35.42 18.73 42.68
C VAL A 9 -35.48 18.74 41.16
N CYS A 10 -36.19 19.68 40.51
CA CYS A 10 -36.22 19.80 39.04
C CYS A 10 -34.97 20.45 38.46
N SER A 11 -34.14 21.13 39.23
CA SER A 11 -32.89 21.76 38.76
C SER A 11 -31.70 20.84 38.72
N LEU A 12 -31.80 19.62 39.28
CA LEU A 12 -30.68 18.63 39.29
C LEU A 12 -30.75 17.56 38.19
N MET A 13 -31.75 17.60 37.31
CA MET A 13 -31.99 16.56 36.31
C MET A 13 -31.50 16.88 34.89
N PHE A 14 -30.69 17.95 34.71
CA PHE A 14 -30.11 18.29 33.40
C PHE A 14 -28.56 18.34 33.37
N LEU A 15 -27.92 17.52 34.19
CA LEU A 15 -26.56 17.12 33.92
C LEU A 15 -26.64 15.89 32.97
N THR A 16 -26.99 16.15 31.72
CA THR A 16 -26.68 15.20 30.63
C THR A 16 -25.17 15.09 30.58
N ILE A 17 -24.66 14.03 31.18
CA ILE A 17 -23.31 13.56 30.93
C ILE A 17 -23.30 13.24 29.41
N SER A 18 -22.87 14.19 28.61
CA SER A 18 -22.45 13.91 27.27
C SER A 18 -21.25 12.98 27.40
N ALA A 19 -21.51 11.67 27.48
CA ALA A 19 -20.48 10.68 27.26
C ALA A 19 -19.98 10.91 25.81
N ASN A 20 -18.97 11.73 25.68
CA ASN A 20 -18.25 11.81 24.43
C ASN A 20 -17.70 10.40 24.19
N ALA A 21 -18.38 9.63 23.38
CA ALA A 21 -17.87 8.35 22.94
C ALA A 21 -16.52 8.64 22.26
N GLN A 22 -15.44 8.26 22.94
CA GLN A 22 -14.10 8.41 22.36
C GLN A 22 -14.03 7.58 21.09
N GLY A 23 -13.63 8.18 19.99
CA GLY A 23 -13.41 7.49 18.73
C GLY A 23 -12.34 6.40 18.88
N LYS A 24 -12.33 5.44 18.00
CA LYS A 24 -11.37 4.33 18.03
C LYS A 24 -11.05 3.80 16.65
N ILE A 25 -9.87 3.20 16.52
CA ILE A 25 -9.49 2.39 15.36
C ILE A 25 -9.91 0.94 15.64
N VAL A 26 -10.54 0.31 14.65
CA VAL A 26 -10.93 -1.10 14.66
C VAL A 26 -10.41 -1.79 13.39
N GLY A 27 -10.43 -3.13 13.36
CA GLY A 27 -9.97 -3.91 12.21
C GLY A 27 -8.47 -4.21 12.21
N GLY A 28 -7.72 -3.63 13.15
CA GLY A 28 -6.34 -4.06 13.40
C GLY A 28 -6.30 -5.52 13.85
N LYS A 29 -5.33 -6.27 13.35
CA LYS A 29 -5.13 -7.68 13.68
C LYS A 29 -3.69 -7.91 14.09
N MET A 30 -3.53 -8.47 15.30
CA MET A 30 -2.23 -8.99 15.72
C MET A 30 -1.86 -10.19 14.85
N HIS A 31 -0.59 -10.29 14.53
CA HIS A 31 -0.02 -11.44 13.84
C HIS A 31 1.30 -11.83 14.49
N GLU A 32 1.63 -13.09 14.32
CA GLU A 32 2.92 -13.61 14.75
C GLU A 32 3.79 -13.85 13.53
N THR A 33 5.04 -13.47 13.62
CA THR A 33 6.07 -13.80 12.63
C THR A 33 6.20 -15.32 12.55
N PRO A 34 6.23 -15.92 11.34
CA PRO A 34 6.45 -17.35 11.19
C PRO A 34 7.75 -17.79 11.87
N THR A 35 7.69 -18.87 12.65
CA THR A 35 8.83 -19.38 13.41
C THR A 35 10.02 -19.83 12.56
N TRP A 36 9.80 -20.04 11.26
CA TRP A 36 10.81 -20.43 10.30
C TRP A 36 11.53 -19.23 9.64
N PHE A 37 11.12 -17.99 9.95
CA PHE A 37 11.88 -16.81 9.51
C PHE A 37 13.27 -16.90 10.13
N LYS A 38 14.27 -16.39 9.39
CA LYS A 38 15.66 -16.42 9.82
C LYS A 38 15.80 -15.73 11.18
N GLN A 39 16.42 -16.43 12.11
CA GLN A 39 16.90 -15.82 13.35
C GLN A 39 18.20 -15.11 13.03
N THR A 40 18.25 -13.82 13.29
CA THR A 40 19.37 -12.95 12.91
C THR A 40 19.92 -12.22 14.13
N PHE A 41 21.19 -11.84 14.07
CA PHE A 41 21.78 -10.85 14.99
C PHE A 41 21.56 -9.41 14.52
N TYR A 42 20.71 -9.22 13.48
CA TYR A 42 20.39 -7.95 12.87
C TYR A 42 21.59 -7.25 12.23
N ASP A 43 22.48 -7.99 11.63
CA ASP A 43 23.50 -7.51 10.70
C ASP A 43 23.07 -7.83 9.26
N ILE A 44 22.72 -6.78 8.52
CA ILE A 44 22.21 -6.93 7.14
C ILE A 44 23.26 -7.52 6.20
N ASN A 45 24.54 -7.20 6.43
CA ASN A 45 25.62 -7.69 5.58
C ASN A 45 25.84 -9.19 5.80
N GLU A 46 25.96 -9.60 7.07
CA GLU A 46 26.11 -11.01 7.42
C GLU A 46 24.91 -11.83 6.94
N ASP A 47 23.69 -11.31 7.13
CA ASP A 47 22.45 -11.98 6.70
C ASP A 47 22.40 -12.18 5.17
N ILE A 48 22.84 -11.19 4.39
CA ILE A 48 22.90 -11.29 2.93
C ILE A 48 23.98 -12.29 2.50
N GLU A 49 25.17 -12.23 3.08
CA GLU A 49 26.27 -13.13 2.77
C GLU A 49 25.90 -14.60 3.09
N GLU A 50 25.30 -14.84 4.25
CA GLU A 50 24.84 -16.17 4.64
C GLU A 50 23.74 -16.71 3.71
N ALA A 51 22.78 -15.87 3.33
CA ALA A 51 21.75 -16.28 2.37
C ALA A 51 22.36 -16.73 1.04
N MET A 52 23.39 -16.02 0.58
CA MET A 52 24.11 -16.31 -0.65
C MET A 52 24.94 -17.58 -0.60
N GLU A 53 25.66 -17.82 0.47
CA GLU A 53 26.39 -19.07 0.70
C GLU A 53 25.46 -20.29 0.65
N ASN A 54 24.22 -20.10 1.09
CA ASN A 54 23.17 -21.11 1.04
C ASN A 54 22.41 -21.15 -0.31
N ASN A 55 22.86 -20.42 -1.35
CA ASN A 55 22.19 -20.25 -2.63
C ASN A 55 20.74 -19.73 -2.53
N LYS A 56 20.50 -18.83 -1.59
CA LYS A 56 19.24 -18.16 -1.36
C LYS A 56 19.36 -16.66 -1.64
N HIS A 57 18.20 -16.01 -1.82
CA HIS A 57 18.09 -14.56 -1.83
C HIS A 57 17.70 -14.03 -0.45
N TYR A 58 18.16 -12.84 -0.11
CA TYR A 58 17.75 -12.18 1.12
C TYR A 58 16.45 -11.40 0.90
N MET A 59 15.50 -11.60 1.82
CA MET A 59 14.18 -10.95 1.81
C MET A 59 13.94 -10.25 3.14
N LEU A 60 13.74 -8.94 3.10
CA LEU A 60 13.39 -8.14 4.26
C LEU A 60 11.90 -7.87 4.27
N PHE A 61 11.19 -8.40 5.28
CA PHE A 61 9.75 -8.20 5.48
C PHE A 61 9.54 -7.07 6.49
N MET A 62 9.17 -5.90 6.00
CA MET A 62 8.91 -4.70 6.80
C MET A 62 7.45 -4.66 7.19
N ASP A 63 7.14 -4.90 8.46
CA ASP A 63 5.77 -4.96 8.95
C ASP A 63 5.42 -3.89 9.99
N LEU A 64 4.18 -3.89 10.41
CA LEU A 64 3.66 -3.04 11.47
C LEU A 64 2.67 -3.83 12.32
N GLU A 65 2.81 -3.73 13.62
CA GLU A 65 1.86 -4.30 14.57
C GLU A 65 0.44 -3.77 14.35
N GLY A 66 -0.55 -4.66 14.36
CA GLY A 66 -1.94 -4.29 14.09
C GLY A 66 -2.30 -4.10 12.62
N CYS A 67 -1.36 -4.27 11.69
CA CYS A 67 -1.57 -4.10 10.26
C CYS A 67 -2.44 -5.24 9.66
N PRO A 68 -3.63 -4.98 9.13
CA PRO A 68 -4.47 -6.03 8.56
C PRO A 68 -3.89 -6.62 7.27
N TYR A 69 -3.17 -5.81 6.48
CA TYR A 69 -2.51 -6.27 5.25
C TYR A 69 -1.33 -7.19 5.53
N CYS A 70 -0.56 -6.90 6.61
CA CYS A 70 0.55 -7.74 7.05
C CYS A 70 0.02 -9.10 7.51
N THR A 71 -1.02 -9.11 8.33
CA THR A 71 -1.71 -10.34 8.76
C THR A 71 -2.18 -11.17 7.56
N LYS A 72 -2.80 -10.50 6.57
CA LYS A 72 -3.28 -11.17 5.34
C LYS A 72 -2.11 -11.74 4.53
N MET A 73 -1.05 -10.96 4.34
CA MET A 73 0.15 -11.36 3.60
C MET A 73 0.82 -12.57 4.23
N LEU A 74 1.07 -12.53 5.54
CA LEU A 74 1.68 -13.64 6.29
C LEU A 74 0.81 -14.89 6.23
N LYS A 75 -0.51 -14.75 6.46
CA LYS A 75 -1.44 -15.87 6.44
C LYS A 75 -1.46 -16.57 5.08
N GLU A 76 -1.59 -15.83 3.99
CA GLU A 76 -1.85 -16.41 2.68
C GLU A 76 -0.58 -16.82 1.93
N ASN A 77 0.56 -16.17 2.20
CA ASN A 77 1.81 -16.43 1.48
C ASN A 77 2.85 -17.19 2.30
N PHE A 78 2.89 -16.99 3.63
CA PHE A 78 3.99 -17.49 4.47
C PHE A 78 3.57 -18.60 5.44
N LYS A 79 2.29 -18.72 5.83
CA LYS A 79 1.82 -19.66 6.86
C LYS A 79 0.95 -20.81 6.33
N THR A 80 0.34 -20.67 5.16
CA THR A 80 -0.67 -21.62 4.68
C THR A 80 -0.07 -22.76 3.88
N ASP A 81 -0.64 -23.95 4.06
CA ASP A 81 -0.45 -25.08 3.16
C ASP A 81 -1.08 -24.69 1.80
N GLY A 82 -0.29 -24.64 0.76
CA GLY A 82 -0.70 -24.22 -0.57
C GLY A 82 -0.42 -22.77 -0.97
N GLY A 83 0.13 -21.94 -0.05
CA GLY A 83 0.70 -20.63 -0.38
C GLY A 83 2.11 -20.74 -0.97
N ASN A 84 2.93 -19.73 -0.73
CA ASN A 84 4.29 -19.67 -1.25
C ASN A 84 5.34 -20.18 -0.26
N LYS A 85 4.95 -20.65 0.93
CA LYS A 85 5.83 -20.99 2.04
C LYS A 85 6.99 -21.89 1.63
N GLU A 86 6.72 -23.04 1.00
CA GLU A 86 7.77 -23.98 0.63
C GLU A 86 8.77 -23.39 -0.37
N PHE A 87 8.26 -22.63 -1.35
CA PHE A 87 9.10 -21.95 -2.31
C PHE A 87 9.98 -20.88 -1.64
N ILE A 88 9.39 -20.11 -0.72
CA ILE A 88 10.13 -19.08 0.02
C ILE A 88 11.21 -19.74 0.88
N GLN A 89 10.88 -20.74 1.68
CA GLN A 89 11.86 -21.45 2.53
C GLN A 89 13.02 -22.05 1.72
N LYS A 90 12.75 -22.49 0.49
CA LYS A 90 13.76 -23.09 -0.37
C LYS A 90 14.73 -22.07 -0.96
N TYR A 91 14.24 -20.89 -1.33
CA TYR A 91 15.01 -19.94 -2.16
C TYR A 91 15.29 -18.61 -1.49
N PHE A 92 14.72 -18.36 -0.29
CA PHE A 92 14.84 -17.09 0.39
C PHE A 92 15.13 -17.27 1.88
N ASP A 93 16.02 -16.45 2.41
CA ASP A 93 16.09 -16.20 3.84
C ASP A 93 15.32 -14.92 4.16
N VAL A 94 14.38 -15.03 5.10
CA VAL A 94 13.42 -13.95 5.39
C VAL A 94 13.68 -13.41 6.79
N VAL A 95 13.95 -12.11 6.89
CA VAL A 95 14.07 -11.38 8.16
C VAL A 95 12.90 -10.44 8.31
N ASN A 96 12.32 -10.37 9.50
CA ASN A 96 11.22 -9.47 9.84
C ASN A 96 11.72 -8.23 10.56
N ILE A 97 11.26 -7.05 10.14
CA ILE A 97 11.56 -5.75 10.75
C ILE A 97 10.27 -5.01 11.01
N ASN A 98 10.08 -4.54 12.26
CA ASN A 98 8.95 -3.69 12.61
C ASN A 98 9.25 -2.22 12.26
N VAL A 99 8.49 -1.62 11.33
CA VAL A 99 8.73 -0.23 10.86
C VAL A 99 8.64 0.84 11.95
N LYS A 100 8.14 0.51 13.14
CA LYS A 100 8.10 1.38 14.32
C LYS A 100 8.95 0.84 15.48
N GLY A 101 9.72 -0.22 15.27
CA GLY A 101 10.52 -0.88 16.28
C GLY A 101 11.77 -0.10 16.69
N SER A 102 12.43 -0.59 17.72
CA SER A 102 13.60 0.04 18.33
C SER A 102 14.82 -0.88 18.41
N ILE A 103 14.75 -2.08 17.83
CA ILE A 103 15.92 -2.98 17.76
C ILE A 103 16.97 -2.30 16.87
N GLU A 104 18.23 -2.38 17.31
CA GLU A 104 19.36 -1.89 16.54
C GLU A 104 19.74 -2.88 15.44
N ILE A 105 19.96 -2.35 14.24
CA ILE A 105 20.28 -3.11 13.03
C ILE A 105 21.56 -2.53 12.44
N ALA A 106 22.60 -3.33 12.34
CA ALA A 106 23.81 -3.00 11.63
C ALA A 106 23.54 -3.01 10.13
N TRP A 107 23.73 -1.85 9.49
CA TRP A 107 23.54 -1.69 8.05
C TRP A 107 24.85 -1.94 7.29
N ASP A 108 25.93 -1.49 7.84
CA ASP A 108 27.32 -1.69 7.41
C ASP A 108 28.25 -1.62 8.63
N GLU A 109 29.58 -1.76 8.41
CA GLU A 109 30.57 -1.80 9.49
C GLU A 109 30.52 -0.57 10.42
N ASP A 110 30.14 0.60 9.90
CA ASP A 110 30.19 1.86 10.62
C ASP A 110 28.79 2.42 10.97
N THR A 111 27.71 1.83 10.43
CA THR A 111 26.37 2.43 10.50
C THR A 111 25.34 1.48 11.10
N THR A 112 24.74 1.91 12.19
CA THR A 112 23.62 1.21 12.84
C THR A 112 22.39 2.10 12.84
N TYR A 113 21.23 1.50 12.58
CA TYR A 113 19.93 2.15 12.63
C TYR A 113 19.01 1.41 13.60
N THR A 114 18.11 2.10 14.26
CA THR A 114 16.94 1.41 14.82
C THR A 114 16.03 0.95 13.67
N GLU A 115 15.19 -0.05 13.91
CA GLU A 115 14.20 -0.54 12.91
C GLU A 115 13.41 0.62 12.29
N LYS A 116 12.97 1.58 13.12
CA LYS A 116 12.28 2.79 12.66
C LYS A 116 13.16 3.65 11.74
N GLN A 117 14.40 3.92 12.14
CA GLN A 117 15.33 4.71 11.35
C GLN A 117 15.67 4.02 10.01
N LEU A 118 15.78 2.68 10.03
CA LEU A 118 15.97 1.89 8.82
C LEU A 118 14.77 2.01 7.89
N ALA A 119 13.54 1.95 8.43
CA ALA A 119 12.33 2.15 7.65
C ALA A 119 12.29 3.55 7.00
N GLU A 120 12.69 4.60 7.72
CA GLU A 120 12.82 5.97 7.20
C GLU A 120 13.89 6.05 6.09
N LYS A 121 15.10 5.50 6.33
CA LYS A 121 16.19 5.42 5.33
C LYS A 121 15.74 4.71 4.05
N LEU A 122 15.03 3.60 4.19
CA LEU A 122 14.50 2.81 3.06
C LEU A 122 13.21 3.41 2.49
N LYS A 123 12.74 4.57 3.00
CA LYS A 123 11.52 5.26 2.54
C LYS A 123 10.31 4.33 2.50
N ILE A 124 10.07 3.61 3.58
CA ILE A 124 8.93 2.70 3.70
C ILE A 124 7.66 3.53 3.92
N GLN A 125 6.72 3.47 2.98
CA GLN A 125 5.46 4.22 3.01
C GLN A 125 4.23 3.32 3.18
N TYR A 126 4.40 2.01 3.10
CA TYR A 126 3.34 1.01 3.21
C TYR A 126 3.79 -0.13 4.12
N SER A 127 2.86 -0.77 4.80
CA SER A 127 3.09 -2.05 5.47
C SER A 127 2.06 -3.10 5.03
N PRO A 128 2.51 -4.34 4.72
CA PRO A 128 3.90 -4.73 4.63
C PRO A 128 4.60 -4.07 3.43
N THR A 129 5.91 -3.86 3.54
CA THR A 129 6.78 -3.69 2.37
C THR A 129 7.80 -4.82 2.38
N ILE A 130 7.99 -5.46 1.25
CA ILE A 130 8.96 -6.55 1.10
C ILE A 130 10.07 -6.07 0.17
N LEU A 131 11.30 -6.17 0.64
CA LEU A 131 12.49 -5.81 -0.12
C LEU A 131 13.30 -7.07 -0.42
N PHE A 132 13.76 -7.18 -1.65
CA PHE A 132 14.68 -8.24 -2.08
C PHE A 132 16.03 -7.62 -2.43
N PHE A 133 17.09 -8.25 -1.98
CA PHE A 133 18.44 -7.75 -2.16
C PHE A 133 19.26 -8.68 -3.07
N ASN A 134 20.16 -8.08 -3.87
CA ASN A 134 21.19 -8.79 -4.59
C ASN A 134 22.47 -8.96 -3.73
N HIS A 135 23.51 -9.53 -4.33
CA HIS A 135 24.83 -9.71 -3.73
C HIS A 135 25.53 -8.40 -3.33
N ASP A 136 25.25 -7.33 -4.07
CA ASP A 136 25.89 -6.03 -3.84
C ASP A 136 25.11 -5.18 -2.82
N LYS A 137 24.19 -5.83 -2.08
CA LYS A 137 23.32 -5.20 -1.06
C LYS A 137 22.38 -4.12 -1.65
N GLU A 138 22.08 -4.22 -2.94
CA GLU A 138 21.14 -3.34 -3.60
C GLU A 138 19.73 -3.93 -3.55
N VAL A 139 18.73 -3.07 -3.36
CA VAL A 139 17.33 -3.46 -3.44
C VAL A 139 16.95 -3.65 -4.91
N VAL A 140 16.81 -4.90 -5.34
CA VAL A 140 16.43 -5.24 -6.72
C VAL A 140 14.93 -5.28 -6.95
N VAL A 141 14.15 -5.53 -5.90
CA VAL A 141 12.68 -5.50 -5.94
C VAL A 141 12.14 -4.91 -4.64
N ARG A 142 11.15 -4.05 -4.78
CA ARG A 142 10.30 -3.54 -3.71
C ARG A 142 8.85 -3.91 -3.98
N VAL A 143 8.19 -4.55 -3.04
CA VAL A 143 6.78 -4.90 -3.10
C VAL A 143 6.04 -4.13 -2.02
N ASN A 144 5.18 -3.21 -2.39
CA ASN A 144 4.37 -2.44 -1.45
C ASN A 144 3.03 -3.15 -1.20
N GLY A 145 2.70 -3.37 0.07
CA GLY A 145 1.41 -3.92 0.50
C GLY A 145 1.22 -5.41 0.16
N TYR A 146 -0.02 -5.84 0.30
CA TYR A 146 -0.43 -7.22 0.08
C TYR A 146 -0.43 -7.60 -1.41
N ARG A 147 0.00 -8.83 -1.69
CA ARG A 147 -0.15 -9.52 -2.99
C ARG A 147 -0.85 -10.86 -2.77
N THR A 148 -1.75 -11.26 -3.67
CA THR A 148 -2.33 -12.62 -3.68
C THR A 148 -1.23 -13.67 -3.86
N PRO A 149 -1.43 -14.92 -3.42
CA PRO A 149 -0.41 -15.97 -3.57
C PRO A 149 0.08 -16.14 -5.01
N ALA A 150 -0.82 -16.09 -5.99
CA ALA A 150 -0.43 -16.21 -7.40
C ALA A 150 0.44 -15.03 -7.88
N LYS A 151 0.07 -13.79 -7.50
CA LYS A 151 0.86 -12.60 -7.88
C LYS A 151 2.18 -12.54 -7.14
N PHE A 152 2.20 -12.91 -5.86
CA PHE A 152 3.46 -12.96 -5.11
C PHE A 152 4.39 -14.04 -5.64
N LYS A 153 3.85 -15.18 -6.08
CA LYS A 153 4.64 -16.23 -6.72
C LYS A 153 5.38 -15.73 -7.97
N GLN A 154 4.72 -14.94 -8.81
CA GLN A 154 5.35 -14.33 -9.99
C GLN A 154 6.55 -13.44 -9.60
N ILE A 155 6.42 -12.67 -8.51
CA ILE A 155 7.50 -11.83 -7.99
C ILE A 155 8.66 -12.70 -7.46
N LEU A 156 8.33 -13.74 -6.70
CA LEU A 156 9.34 -14.69 -6.18
C LEU A 156 10.11 -15.38 -7.30
N GLU A 157 9.43 -15.78 -8.37
CA GLU A 157 10.06 -16.40 -9.55
C GLU A 157 10.92 -15.40 -10.32
N TYR A 158 10.47 -14.14 -10.41
CA TYR A 158 11.27 -13.06 -11.01
C TYR A 158 12.60 -12.86 -10.26
N VAL A 159 12.57 -12.82 -8.93
CA VAL A 159 13.77 -12.65 -8.11
C VAL A 159 14.64 -13.90 -8.17
N GLN A 160 14.05 -15.08 -7.95
CA GLN A 160 14.78 -16.36 -7.96
C GLN A 160 15.48 -16.62 -9.30
N GLY A 161 14.83 -16.27 -10.41
CA GLY A 161 15.42 -16.38 -11.74
C GLY A 161 16.36 -15.23 -12.15
N LYS A 162 16.65 -14.29 -11.25
CA LYS A 162 17.48 -13.09 -11.50
C LYS A 162 17.05 -12.31 -12.73
N HIS A 163 15.73 -12.27 -13.01
CA HIS A 163 15.22 -11.56 -14.19
C HIS A 163 15.44 -10.05 -14.09
N TYR A 164 15.71 -9.52 -12.89
CA TYR A 164 16.05 -8.12 -12.65
C TYR A 164 17.33 -7.67 -13.38
N ASP A 165 18.19 -8.60 -13.76
CA ASP A 165 19.40 -8.29 -14.55
C ASP A 165 19.06 -7.85 -16.00
N ASN A 166 17.84 -8.18 -16.49
CA ASN A 166 17.48 -7.99 -17.90
C ASN A 166 16.22 -7.16 -18.14
N MET A 167 15.30 -7.08 -17.16
CA MET A 167 14.03 -6.36 -17.28
C MET A 167 13.49 -5.94 -15.93
N THR A 168 12.63 -4.91 -15.89
CA THR A 168 11.94 -4.52 -14.67
C THR A 168 10.86 -5.52 -14.28
N LEU A 169 10.45 -5.52 -13.00
CA LEU A 169 9.34 -6.36 -12.53
C LEU A 169 8.06 -6.09 -13.32
N THR A 170 7.75 -4.82 -13.60
CA THR A 170 6.57 -4.45 -14.39
C THR A 170 6.62 -5.04 -15.80
N GLN A 171 7.76 -5.00 -16.46
CA GLN A 171 7.94 -5.65 -17.79
C GLN A 171 7.74 -7.17 -17.70
N TYR A 172 8.27 -7.79 -16.65
CA TYR A 172 8.12 -9.23 -16.45
C TYR A 172 6.64 -9.61 -16.23
N VAL A 173 5.94 -8.96 -15.29
CA VAL A 173 4.53 -9.28 -15.03
C VAL A 173 3.64 -8.97 -16.23
N ASN A 174 3.92 -7.90 -16.98
CA ASN A 174 3.20 -7.60 -18.23
C ASN A 174 3.40 -8.70 -19.29
N LYS A 175 4.63 -9.24 -19.40
CA LYS A 175 4.97 -10.31 -20.36
C LYS A 175 4.25 -11.62 -20.08
N ILE A 176 4.08 -11.97 -18.80
CA ILE A 176 3.44 -13.23 -18.38
C ILE A 176 1.96 -13.07 -18.00
N ALA A 177 1.38 -11.89 -18.23
CA ALA A 177 0.00 -11.58 -17.85
C ALA A 177 -1.01 -12.50 -18.52
N ASP A 178 -1.80 -13.22 -17.75
CA ASP A 178 -2.97 -13.93 -18.23
C ASP A 178 -4.16 -12.97 -18.35
N LYS A 179 -4.44 -12.55 -19.58
CA LYS A 179 -5.49 -11.56 -19.89
C LYS A 179 -6.92 -12.13 -19.80
N SER A 180 -7.09 -13.39 -19.48
CA SER A 180 -8.40 -14.05 -19.39
C SER A 180 -9.03 -13.97 -18.00
N LEU A 181 -8.30 -13.49 -16.99
CA LEU A 181 -8.74 -13.51 -15.59
C LEU A 181 -9.76 -12.42 -15.24
N TYR A 182 -9.81 -11.33 -16.01
CA TYR A 182 -10.70 -10.21 -15.76
C TYR A 182 -11.16 -9.55 -17.07
N THR A 183 -12.41 -9.12 -17.09
CA THR A 183 -12.95 -8.28 -18.16
C THR A 183 -13.16 -6.87 -17.62
N LEU A 184 -12.57 -5.87 -18.28
CA LEU A 184 -12.64 -4.48 -17.84
C LEU A 184 -14.10 -4.03 -17.75
N LYS A 185 -14.51 -3.53 -16.58
CA LYS A 185 -15.87 -3.06 -16.30
C LYS A 185 -15.95 -1.56 -16.54
N ASP A 186 -17.03 -1.11 -17.15
CA ASP A 186 -17.32 0.32 -17.26
C ASP A 186 -17.86 0.87 -15.94
N ASN A 187 -17.59 2.15 -15.69
CA ASN A 187 -18.09 2.87 -14.53
C ASN A 187 -18.33 4.34 -14.90
N ALA A 188 -19.44 4.91 -14.43
CA ALA A 188 -19.80 6.31 -14.72
C ALA A 188 -18.78 7.34 -14.19
N THR A 189 -17.90 6.93 -13.25
CA THR A 189 -16.81 7.76 -12.74
C THR A 189 -15.73 8.00 -13.79
N PHE A 190 -15.54 7.07 -14.73
CA PHE A 190 -14.44 7.12 -15.70
C PHE A 190 -14.75 8.04 -16.86
N LYS A 191 -13.73 8.83 -17.25
CA LYS A 191 -13.75 9.66 -18.45
C LYS A 191 -12.89 9.00 -19.53
N ASP A 192 -13.41 8.93 -20.75
CA ASP A 192 -12.64 8.49 -21.91
C ASP A 192 -11.85 9.66 -22.47
N LEU A 193 -10.60 9.81 -22.06
CA LEU A 193 -9.70 10.89 -22.45
C LEU A 193 -8.37 10.30 -22.92
N LYS A 194 -7.91 10.78 -24.08
CA LYS A 194 -6.63 10.38 -24.67
C LYS A 194 -5.52 11.43 -24.52
N ASP A 195 -5.89 12.67 -24.21
CA ASP A 195 -4.97 13.79 -23.94
C ASP A 195 -5.15 14.24 -22.48
N LEU A 196 -4.18 13.89 -21.64
CA LEU A 196 -4.20 14.19 -20.21
C LEU A 196 -3.44 15.47 -19.85
N SER A 197 -2.74 16.09 -20.81
CA SER A 197 -1.92 17.28 -20.59
C SER A 197 -2.73 18.54 -20.29
N LYS A 198 -4.04 18.54 -20.62
CA LYS A 198 -4.94 19.69 -20.49
C LYS A 198 -5.82 19.66 -19.23
N ILE A 199 -5.59 18.68 -18.34
CA ILE A 199 -6.43 18.50 -17.16
C ILE A 199 -5.92 19.40 -16.05
N SER A 200 -6.75 20.36 -15.62
CA SER A 200 -6.43 21.33 -14.56
C SER A 200 -6.92 20.93 -13.17
N THR A 201 -7.84 19.97 -13.09
CA THR A 201 -8.32 19.41 -11.82
C THR A 201 -7.34 18.35 -11.30
N PRO A 202 -7.44 17.94 -10.02
CA PRO A 202 -6.79 16.70 -9.61
C PRO A 202 -7.14 15.56 -10.56
N LEU A 203 -6.17 14.74 -10.96
CA LEU A 203 -6.32 13.65 -11.91
C LEU A 203 -5.98 12.32 -11.26
N ALA A 204 -6.86 11.34 -11.40
CA ALA A 204 -6.61 9.95 -11.06
C ALA A 204 -6.55 9.11 -12.34
N VAL A 205 -5.39 8.52 -12.63
CA VAL A 205 -5.22 7.58 -13.75
C VAL A 205 -5.15 6.17 -13.18
N ILE A 206 -6.18 5.37 -13.49
CA ILE A 206 -6.34 4.00 -13.02
C ILE A 206 -5.91 3.05 -14.13
N PHE A 207 -5.04 2.13 -13.81
CA PHE A 207 -4.53 1.11 -14.72
C PHE A 207 -5.10 -0.26 -14.33
N GLU A 208 -5.95 -0.78 -15.18
CA GLU A 208 -6.51 -2.14 -15.09
C GLU A 208 -6.08 -2.93 -16.33
N ASP A 209 -6.15 -4.24 -16.27
CA ASP A 209 -5.99 -5.10 -17.44
C ASP A 209 -6.64 -6.47 -17.23
N GLY A 210 -6.65 -7.31 -18.25
CA GLY A 210 -7.25 -8.63 -18.18
C GLY A 210 -6.62 -9.60 -17.17
N SER A 211 -5.48 -9.27 -16.56
CA SER A 211 -4.84 -10.07 -15.50
C SER A 211 -5.20 -9.64 -14.07
N CYS A 212 -6.07 -8.65 -13.93
CA CYS A 212 -6.40 -8.01 -12.67
C CYS A 212 -7.32 -8.86 -11.79
N THR A 213 -6.79 -9.60 -10.84
CA THR A 213 -7.60 -10.38 -9.88
C THR A 213 -8.18 -9.56 -8.74
N ALA A 214 -7.75 -8.31 -8.56
CA ALA A 214 -8.21 -7.41 -7.51
C ALA A 214 -9.19 -6.34 -8.03
N CYS A 215 -9.43 -6.26 -9.34
CA CYS A 215 -10.30 -5.26 -9.93
C CYS A 215 -11.77 -5.46 -9.54
N ASP A 216 -12.24 -6.68 -9.33
CA ASP A 216 -13.57 -6.91 -8.79
C ASP A 216 -13.75 -6.25 -7.42
N PHE A 217 -12.78 -6.43 -6.51
CA PHE A 217 -12.81 -5.75 -5.22
C PHE A 217 -12.84 -4.23 -5.36
N PHE A 218 -12.04 -3.68 -6.27
CA PHE A 218 -11.99 -2.24 -6.53
C PHE A 218 -13.35 -1.71 -7.00
N HIS A 219 -13.96 -2.35 -7.99
CA HIS A 219 -15.25 -1.96 -8.54
C HIS A 219 -16.41 -2.16 -7.56
N ASP A 220 -16.45 -3.31 -6.88
CA ASP A 220 -17.60 -3.72 -6.08
C ASP A 220 -17.57 -3.13 -4.65
N ASN A 221 -16.38 -2.74 -4.15
CA ASN A 221 -16.23 -2.22 -2.79
C ASN A 221 -15.77 -0.75 -2.75
N LEU A 222 -14.74 -0.37 -3.51
CA LEU A 222 -14.19 0.99 -3.43
C LEU A 222 -15.03 1.97 -4.26
N LEU A 223 -15.32 1.67 -5.52
CA LEU A 223 -16.11 2.55 -6.37
C LEU A 223 -17.58 2.69 -5.95
N THR A 224 -18.11 1.73 -5.17
CA THR A 224 -19.46 1.79 -4.61
C THR A 224 -19.53 2.46 -3.23
N ASN A 225 -18.38 2.66 -2.58
CA ASN A 225 -18.32 3.31 -1.28
C ASN A 225 -18.59 4.81 -1.38
N LYS A 226 -19.61 5.31 -0.66
CA LYS A 226 -20.05 6.72 -0.74
C LYS A 226 -18.98 7.73 -0.36
N GLU A 227 -18.12 7.40 0.62
CA GLU A 227 -17.04 8.30 1.04
C GLU A 227 -15.93 8.36 -0.03
N VAL A 228 -15.60 7.23 -0.65
CA VAL A 228 -14.67 7.16 -1.78
C VAL A 228 -15.23 7.91 -2.99
N GLN A 229 -16.52 7.74 -3.31
CA GLN A 229 -17.20 8.49 -4.38
C GLN A 229 -17.14 10.01 -4.12
N GLY A 230 -17.32 10.42 -2.85
CA GLY A 230 -17.20 11.82 -2.44
C GLY A 230 -15.81 12.40 -2.68
N GLU A 231 -14.75 11.63 -2.49
CA GLU A 231 -13.39 12.05 -2.83
C GLU A 231 -13.14 12.02 -4.35
N PHE A 232 -13.57 10.98 -5.06
CA PHE A 232 -13.45 10.91 -6.52
C PHE A 232 -14.17 12.03 -7.26
N SER A 233 -15.25 12.57 -6.70
CA SER A 233 -15.98 13.71 -7.31
C SER A 233 -15.11 14.96 -7.47
N LYS A 234 -13.98 15.04 -6.78
CA LYS A 234 -12.99 16.14 -6.86
C LYS A 234 -11.96 15.93 -7.98
N TYR A 235 -11.99 14.77 -8.63
CA TYR A 235 -11.01 14.35 -9.63
C TYR A 235 -11.62 14.27 -11.03
N THR A 236 -10.79 14.47 -12.03
CA THR A 236 -10.96 13.83 -13.33
C THR A 236 -10.40 12.42 -13.18
N VAL A 237 -11.23 11.39 -13.43
CA VAL A 237 -10.83 9.99 -13.29
C VAL A 237 -10.77 9.32 -14.65
N VAL A 238 -9.62 8.81 -15.02
CA VAL A 238 -9.39 8.12 -16.30
C VAL A 238 -8.97 6.68 -16.03
N ARG A 239 -9.62 5.72 -16.69
CA ARG A 239 -9.21 4.31 -16.66
C ARG A 239 -8.52 3.96 -17.97
N LEU A 240 -7.36 3.32 -17.90
CA LEU A 240 -6.54 2.85 -19.02
C LEU A 240 -6.31 1.34 -18.92
N ASP A 241 -6.34 0.64 -20.05
CA ASP A 241 -5.84 -0.75 -20.11
C ASP A 241 -4.31 -0.72 -20.04
N ALA A 242 -3.77 -1.24 -18.94
CA ALA A 242 -2.32 -1.23 -18.65
C ALA A 242 -1.47 -1.99 -19.67
N LEU A 243 -2.07 -2.86 -20.49
CA LEU A 243 -1.38 -3.64 -21.53
C LEU A 243 -1.65 -3.10 -22.94
N SER A 244 -2.35 -1.95 -23.05
CA SER A 244 -2.65 -1.32 -24.35
C SER A 244 -1.44 -0.61 -24.93
N ASP A 245 -1.25 -0.79 -26.23
CA ASP A 245 -0.30 -0.04 -27.06
C ASP A 245 -0.97 1.13 -27.79
N GLU A 246 -2.22 1.49 -27.43
CA GLU A 246 -2.92 2.66 -27.94
C GLU A 246 -2.20 3.96 -27.55
N LYS A 247 -2.03 4.87 -28.49
CA LYS A 247 -1.37 6.16 -28.24
C LYS A 247 -2.23 7.09 -27.39
N ILE A 248 -1.62 7.67 -26.38
CA ILE A 248 -2.18 8.72 -25.53
C ILE A 248 -1.16 9.84 -25.35
N ILE A 249 -1.64 11.00 -24.86
CA ILE A 249 -0.76 12.09 -24.41
C ILE A 249 -0.78 12.10 -22.88
N ASP A 250 0.39 11.97 -22.25
CA ASP A 250 0.54 11.98 -20.81
C ASP A 250 0.35 13.40 -20.23
N VAL A 251 0.49 13.53 -18.89
CA VAL A 251 0.32 14.80 -18.17
C VAL A 251 1.38 15.85 -18.55
N ASP A 252 2.54 15.44 -19.03
CA ASP A 252 3.65 16.29 -19.45
C ASP A 252 3.55 16.69 -20.94
N GLY A 253 2.53 16.20 -21.65
CA GLY A 253 2.32 16.47 -23.08
C GLY A 253 3.10 15.53 -24.02
N ASN A 254 3.68 14.45 -23.51
CA ASN A 254 4.42 13.49 -24.31
C ASN A 254 3.49 12.40 -24.88
N GLU A 255 3.73 12.02 -26.15
CA GLU A 255 3.09 10.82 -26.70
C GLU A 255 3.67 9.55 -26.04
N THR A 256 2.79 8.71 -25.53
CA THR A 256 3.13 7.43 -24.90
C THR A 256 2.03 6.39 -25.13
N THR A 257 2.14 5.22 -24.50
CA THR A 257 1.05 4.23 -24.41
C THR A 257 0.83 3.86 -22.95
N PRO A 258 -0.37 3.41 -22.53
CA PRO A 258 -0.60 2.93 -21.17
C PRO A 258 0.45 1.92 -20.71
N LYS A 259 0.81 0.95 -21.56
CA LYS A 259 1.81 -0.07 -21.27
C LYS A 259 3.19 0.53 -20.99
N LYS A 260 3.68 1.45 -21.84
CA LYS A 260 4.96 2.13 -21.62
C LYS A 260 4.93 3.00 -20.37
N TRP A 261 3.77 3.59 -20.07
CA TRP A 261 3.63 4.46 -18.93
C TRP A 261 3.69 3.68 -17.60
N VAL A 262 2.98 2.54 -17.48
CA VAL A 262 3.10 1.69 -16.28
C VAL A 262 4.51 1.13 -16.10
N GLU A 263 5.20 0.78 -17.17
CA GLU A 263 6.60 0.32 -17.14
C GLU A 263 7.55 1.44 -16.67
N LYS A 264 7.38 2.67 -17.18
CA LYS A 264 8.14 3.85 -16.73
C LYS A 264 7.93 4.17 -15.25
N GLN A 265 6.71 3.93 -14.73
CA GLN A 265 6.36 4.19 -13.33
C GLN A 265 6.64 2.99 -12.41
N ASN A 266 7.13 1.87 -12.93
CA ASN A 266 7.30 0.61 -12.20
C ASN A 266 6.01 0.18 -11.45
N LEU A 267 4.86 0.34 -12.10
CA LEU A 267 3.55 0.07 -11.53
C LEU A 267 3.16 -1.39 -11.85
N ASP A 268 3.45 -2.31 -10.95
CA ASP A 268 3.23 -3.75 -11.14
C ASP A 268 1.90 -4.28 -10.57
N TYR A 269 1.27 -3.54 -9.65
CA TYR A 269 -0.02 -3.91 -9.07
C TYR A 269 -1.19 -3.49 -9.97
N ARG A 270 -2.28 -4.31 -9.97
CA ARG A 270 -3.54 -4.02 -10.64
C ARG A 270 -4.72 -4.16 -9.67
N PRO A 271 -5.66 -3.18 -9.60
CA PRO A 271 -5.58 -1.90 -10.28
C PRO A 271 -4.50 -1.01 -9.67
N GLY A 272 -3.60 -0.49 -10.50
CA GLY A 272 -2.64 0.52 -10.10
C GLY A 272 -3.19 1.92 -10.34
N MET A 273 -2.74 2.93 -9.59
CA MET A 273 -3.24 4.29 -9.76
C MET A 273 -2.14 5.32 -9.60
N LEU A 274 -2.12 6.30 -10.50
CA LEU A 274 -1.31 7.50 -10.38
C LEU A 274 -2.21 8.69 -10.07
N LEU A 275 -1.88 9.43 -9.01
CA LEU A 275 -2.62 10.59 -8.54
C LEU A 275 -1.82 11.87 -8.76
N PHE A 276 -2.38 12.75 -9.57
CA PHE A 276 -1.76 14.02 -9.94
C PHE A 276 -2.53 15.19 -9.35
N ASN A 277 -1.80 16.27 -9.05
CA ASN A 277 -2.37 17.59 -8.82
C ASN A 277 -1.46 18.64 -9.48
N GLU A 278 -2.08 19.58 -10.22
CA GLU A 278 -1.34 20.59 -11.00
C GLU A 278 -0.28 19.96 -11.92
N SER A 279 -0.66 18.90 -12.62
CA SER A 279 0.20 18.06 -13.51
C SER A 279 1.40 17.38 -12.84
N LYS A 280 1.54 17.46 -11.52
CA LYS A 280 2.60 16.77 -10.77
C LYS A 280 2.10 15.46 -10.21
N LEU A 281 2.86 14.38 -10.37
CA LEU A 281 2.60 13.12 -9.68
C LEU A 281 2.85 13.32 -8.18
N ILE A 282 1.79 13.15 -7.39
CA ILE A 282 1.83 13.33 -5.93
C ILE A 282 1.87 12.00 -5.19
N ALA A 283 1.08 11.03 -5.66
CA ALA A 283 1.01 9.73 -5.01
C ALA A 283 0.76 8.61 -6.01
N THR A 284 1.22 7.42 -5.67
CA THR A 284 0.99 6.19 -6.42
C THR A 284 0.32 5.18 -5.50
N ALA A 285 -0.81 4.59 -5.93
CA ALA A 285 -1.39 3.44 -5.27
C ALA A 285 -0.98 2.17 -6.04
N ASP A 286 0.03 1.48 -5.54
CA ASP A 286 0.59 0.24 -6.09
C ASP A 286 0.40 -0.92 -5.11
N ALA A 287 -0.76 -0.98 -4.46
CA ALA A 287 -1.10 -1.97 -3.45
C ALA A 287 -2.61 -2.08 -3.26
N LEU A 288 -3.05 -3.18 -2.64
CA LEU A 288 -4.40 -3.26 -2.08
C LEU A 288 -4.57 -2.20 -0.99
N LEU A 289 -5.57 -1.35 -1.12
CA LEU A 289 -6.01 -0.42 -0.09
C LEU A 289 -7.48 -0.69 0.24
N TYR A 290 -7.81 -0.74 1.54
CA TYR A 290 -9.18 -0.75 2.02
C TYR A 290 -9.78 0.67 1.99
N SER A 291 -11.09 0.77 2.09
CA SER A 291 -11.87 2.00 1.86
C SER A 291 -11.33 3.20 2.64
N PHE A 292 -10.97 3.02 3.91
CA PHE A 292 -10.43 4.12 4.73
C PHE A 292 -9.11 4.65 4.16
N HIS A 293 -8.13 3.77 3.95
CA HIS A 293 -6.82 4.19 3.43
C HIS A 293 -6.91 4.74 2.01
N PHE A 294 -7.74 4.13 1.17
CA PHE A 294 -7.94 4.57 -0.20
C PHE A 294 -8.57 5.96 -0.25
N LYS A 295 -9.63 6.20 0.52
CA LYS A 295 -10.26 7.51 0.66
C LYS A 295 -9.29 8.58 1.15
N GLU A 296 -8.52 8.28 2.20
CA GLU A 296 -7.58 9.25 2.75
C GLU A 296 -6.40 9.52 1.80
N LEU A 297 -5.98 8.55 0.97
CA LEU A 297 -4.99 8.78 -0.09
C LEU A 297 -5.52 9.75 -1.16
N LEU A 298 -6.77 9.57 -1.60
CA LEU A 298 -7.42 10.52 -2.50
C LEU A 298 -7.50 11.93 -1.87
N ARG A 299 -7.91 12.01 -0.60
CA ARG A 299 -8.00 13.26 0.14
C ARG A 299 -6.64 13.94 0.32
N TYR A 300 -5.60 13.18 0.58
CA TYR A 300 -4.23 13.69 0.69
C TYR A 300 -3.81 14.50 -0.53
N VAL A 301 -4.15 14.02 -1.72
CA VAL A 301 -3.82 14.68 -2.99
C VAL A 301 -4.81 15.80 -3.31
N SER A 302 -6.12 15.53 -3.29
CA SER A 302 -7.15 16.54 -3.65
C SER A 302 -7.20 17.72 -2.69
N GLY A 303 -6.94 17.47 -1.40
CA GLY A 303 -6.89 18.50 -0.35
C GLY A 303 -5.53 19.18 -0.21
N LYS A 304 -4.57 18.85 -1.08
CA LYS A 304 -3.18 19.38 -1.03
C LYS A 304 -2.48 19.16 0.32
N HIS A 305 -2.84 18.11 1.05
CA HIS A 305 -2.22 17.81 2.34
C HIS A 305 -0.73 17.47 2.21
N TYR A 306 -0.28 17.04 1.02
CA TYR A 306 1.12 16.81 0.70
C TYR A 306 2.00 18.08 0.83
N ILE A 307 1.42 19.27 0.81
CA ILE A 307 2.18 20.52 1.06
C ILE A 307 2.60 20.61 2.53
N LYS A 308 1.72 20.19 3.45
CA LYS A 308 1.98 20.21 4.89
C LYS A 308 2.75 18.97 5.35
N TYR A 309 2.57 17.86 4.67
CA TYR A 309 3.18 16.56 4.99
C TYR A 309 3.92 16.03 3.75
N PRO A 310 5.05 16.68 3.35
CA PRO A 310 5.71 16.37 2.08
C PRO A 310 6.51 15.07 2.09
N ASP A 311 6.95 14.62 3.26
CA ASP A 311 7.89 13.49 3.37
C ASP A 311 7.19 12.15 3.16
N THR A 312 6.02 11.96 3.77
CA THR A 312 5.27 10.72 3.65
C THR A 312 3.76 10.89 3.85
N TYR A 313 2.99 10.14 3.06
CA TYR A 313 1.55 9.98 3.26
C TYR A 313 1.21 9.44 4.67
N LEU A 314 2.09 8.61 5.27
CA LEU A 314 1.87 8.05 6.60
C LEU A 314 1.82 9.12 7.70
N ASP A 315 2.58 10.20 7.59
CA ASP A 315 2.54 11.30 8.56
C ASP A 315 1.18 12.00 8.54
N TYR A 316 0.66 12.27 7.33
CA TYR A 316 -0.70 12.76 7.17
C TYR A 316 -1.72 11.79 7.76
N LEU A 317 -1.60 10.50 7.45
CA LEU A 317 -2.54 9.48 7.87
C LEU A 317 -2.62 9.34 9.39
N ASN A 318 -1.48 9.35 10.08
CA ASN A 318 -1.40 9.28 11.55
C ASN A 318 -2.13 10.48 12.18
N ILE A 319 -1.83 11.70 11.73
CA ILE A 319 -2.48 12.91 12.25
C ILE A 319 -4.00 12.88 11.95
N ARG A 320 -4.38 12.42 10.76
CA ARG A 320 -5.78 12.33 10.37
C ARG A 320 -6.56 11.30 11.22
N GLN A 321 -5.95 10.18 11.54
CA GLN A 321 -6.54 9.20 12.46
C GLN A 321 -6.77 9.81 13.85
N ASP A 322 -5.78 10.53 14.38
CA ASP A 322 -5.91 11.21 15.68
C ASP A 322 -7.03 12.26 15.70
N GLU A 323 -7.17 13.04 14.62
CA GLU A 323 -8.27 13.99 14.46
C GLU A 323 -9.62 13.29 14.51
N LEU A 324 -9.79 12.23 13.71
CA LEU A 324 -11.05 11.47 13.66
C LEU A 324 -11.39 10.80 14.98
N ILE A 325 -10.39 10.30 15.73
CA ILE A 325 -10.58 9.75 17.07
C ILE A 325 -11.07 10.82 18.04
N LYS A 326 -10.49 12.02 18.00
CA LYS A 326 -10.93 13.17 18.80
C LYS A 326 -12.35 13.63 18.45
N GLU A 327 -12.75 13.47 17.18
CA GLU A 327 -14.13 13.71 16.72
C GLU A 327 -15.13 12.61 17.14
N GLY A 328 -14.68 11.58 17.87
CA GLY A 328 -15.54 10.45 18.26
C GLY A 328 -15.83 9.44 17.13
N LYS A 329 -15.07 9.46 16.03
CA LYS A 329 -15.28 8.56 14.89
C LYS A 329 -14.70 7.18 15.14
N VAL A 330 -15.40 6.17 14.62
CA VAL A 330 -14.86 4.79 14.54
C VAL A 330 -14.25 4.60 13.16
N ILE A 331 -12.97 4.25 13.13
CA ILE A 331 -12.20 4.04 11.89
C ILE A 331 -11.97 2.54 11.73
N ASP A 332 -12.55 1.93 10.69
CA ASP A 332 -12.28 0.53 10.35
C ASP A 332 -11.19 0.46 9.27
N ILE A 333 -10.02 -0.04 9.64
CA ILE A 333 -8.85 -0.14 8.74
C ILE A 333 -8.78 -1.47 7.97
N SER A 334 -9.78 -2.33 8.09
CA SER A 334 -9.82 -3.67 7.49
C SER A 334 -10.87 -3.86 6.39
N LYS A 335 -11.55 -2.76 5.97
CA LYS A 335 -12.62 -2.79 4.97
C LYS A 335 -12.41 -1.76 3.88
#